data_1241ca9a6358d448690616608bd1b82c
#
_entry.id   1241ca9a6358d448690616608bd1b82c
#
_cell.length_a   1.000
_cell.length_b   1.000
_cell.length_c   1.000
_cell.angle_alpha   90.00
_cell.angle_beta   90.00
_cell.angle_gamma   90.00
#
_symmetry.space_group_name_H-M   'P 1'
#
loop_
_entity.id
_entity.type
_entity.pdbx_description
1 polymer ?
#
loop_
_entity_poly.entity_id
_entity_poly.type
_entity_poly.pdbx_seq_one_letter_code
_entity_poly.pdbx_strand_id
1 'polypeptide(L)'
;MQENDYVRAGTPLSDGATTPADILAIKGPTAVQEYIVNEVQDVYRLQGVKINDKHFEIIVRQMMRKVQINEPGDTTFLEQEVVDKLDFVEENDRIWGKKYVEDQGDSETLQRGQIISARKLRDENSTLKRRDMRLVQVRDAMPATSTQILQGITRAALQTKSFMSAASFQETTKVLNEAAIRGKVDPLDGMKENVICGHLIPAGTGLREFDKLVVGSREDYERLQANKKNVIDFSEKEGEE
;
A
#
# COMPACT_ATOMS: atom_id res chain seq x y z
N MET A 1 -11.29 35.91 -22.40
CA MET A 1 -12.48 35.27 -23.01
C MET A 1 -13.44 36.31 -23.46
N GLN A 2 -14.14 36.05 -24.57
CA GLN A 2 -15.16 36.93 -25.12
C GLN A 2 -16.55 36.35 -24.86
N GLU A 3 -17.58 37.19 -24.99
CA GLU A 3 -18.96 36.73 -24.88
C GLU A 3 -19.26 35.65 -25.93
N ASN A 4 -19.94 34.58 -25.55
CA ASN A 4 -20.28 33.41 -26.34
C ASN A 4 -19.12 32.41 -26.66
N ASP A 5 -17.96 32.55 -26.04
CA ASP A 5 -16.92 31.51 -26.14
C ASP A 5 -17.36 30.24 -25.45
N TYR A 6 -17.14 29.08 -26.09
CA TYR A 6 -17.38 27.77 -25.47
C TYR A 6 -16.27 27.43 -24.49
N VAL A 7 -16.64 27.20 -23.26
CA VAL A 7 -15.71 26.92 -22.14
C VAL A 7 -15.92 25.52 -21.60
N ARG A 8 -14.85 24.76 -21.46
CA ARG A 8 -14.88 23.44 -20.83
C ARG A 8 -14.70 23.57 -19.31
N ALA A 9 -15.19 22.59 -18.56
CA ALA A 9 -14.97 22.52 -17.12
C ALA A 9 -13.46 22.60 -16.81
N GLY A 10 -13.09 23.45 -15.84
CA GLY A 10 -11.70 23.68 -15.45
C GLY A 10 -10.86 24.57 -16.37
N THR A 11 -11.47 25.24 -17.36
CA THR A 11 -10.77 26.27 -18.14
C THR A 11 -10.65 27.55 -17.30
N PRO A 12 -9.45 28.13 -17.12
CA PRO A 12 -9.29 29.39 -16.38
C PRO A 12 -10.00 30.53 -17.13
N LEU A 13 -10.81 31.30 -16.42
CA LEU A 13 -11.56 32.43 -16.97
C LEU A 13 -10.74 33.74 -16.97
N SER A 14 -9.78 33.84 -16.05
CA SER A 14 -8.88 34.98 -15.91
C SER A 14 -7.44 34.52 -15.84
N ASP A 15 -6.52 35.42 -16.13
CA ASP A 15 -5.09 35.16 -15.93
C ASP A 15 -4.78 35.04 -14.44
N GLY A 16 -3.99 34.03 -14.06
CA GLY A 16 -3.59 33.77 -12.68
C GLY A 16 -3.20 32.33 -12.46
N ALA A 17 -2.52 32.04 -11.35
CA ALA A 17 -2.16 30.68 -10.96
C ALA A 17 -3.40 29.94 -10.46
N THR A 18 -3.66 28.77 -11.03
CA THR A 18 -4.73 27.87 -10.58
C THR A 18 -4.20 26.98 -9.47
N THR A 19 -4.98 26.75 -8.40
CA THR A 19 -4.53 25.86 -7.35
C THR A 19 -4.51 24.41 -7.85
N PRO A 20 -3.45 23.64 -7.57
CA PRO A 20 -3.41 22.23 -7.98
C PRO A 20 -4.55 21.40 -7.40
N ALA A 21 -5.09 21.80 -6.22
CA ALA A 21 -6.23 21.13 -5.59
C ALA A 21 -7.53 21.26 -6.44
N ASP A 22 -7.76 22.44 -7.00
CA ASP A 22 -8.94 22.68 -7.86
C ASP A 22 -8.82 21.91 -9.18
N ILE A 23 -7.61 21.87 -9.75
CA ILE A 23 -7.35 21.06 -10.94
C ILE A 23 -7.61 19.58 -10.66
N LEU A 24 -7.19 19.08 -9.49
CA LEU A 24 -7.44 17.71 -9.07
C LEU A 24 -8.93 17.40 -8.98
N ALA A 25 -9.69 18.30 -8.35
CA ALA A 25 -11.13 18.12 -8.16
C ALA A 25 -11.91 18.15 -9.49
N ILE A 26 -11.50 18.98 -10.44
CA ILE A 26 -12.27 19.23 -11.68
C ILE A 26 -11.77 18.36 -12.84
N LYS A 27 -10.47 18.32 -13.08
CA LYS A 27 -9.85 17.66 -14.25
C LYS A 27 -9.27 16.27 -13.94
N GLY A 28 -9.11 15.95 -12.65
CA GLY A 28 -8.58 14.67 -12.21
C GLY A 28 -7.04 14.61 -12.06
N PRO A 29 -6.51 13.44 -11.67
CA PRO A 29 -5.11 13.29 -11.27
C PRO A 29 -4.10 13.52 -12.40
N THR A 30 -4.40 13.07 -13.62
CA THR A 30 -3.48 13.20 -14.77
C THR A 30 -3.21 14.66 -15.12
N ALA A 31 -4.26 15.48 -15.14
CA ALA A 31 -4.13 16.91 -15.45
C ALA A 31 -3.30 17.68 -14.41
N VAL A 32 -3.40 17.28 -13.12
CA VAL A 32 -2.58 17.87 -12.06
C VAL A 32 -1.11 17.50 -12.22
N GLN A 33 -0.82 16.25 -12.58
CA GLN A 33 0.55 15.80 -12.82
C GLN A 33 1.21 16.59 -13.94
N GLU A 34 0.52 16.71 -15.09
CA GLU A 34 0.99 17.50 -16.22
C GLU A 34 1.19 18.98 -15.85
N TYR A 35 0.24 19.55 -15.13
CA TYR A 35 0.31 20.94 -14.68
C TYR A 35 1.54 21.19 -13.81
N ILE A 36 1.73 20.37 -12.78
CA ILE A 36 2.86 20.55 -11.84
C ILE A 36 4.21 20.37 -12.55
N VAL A 37 4.34 19.36 -13.42
CA VAL A 37 5.58 19.11 -14.16
C VAL A 37 5.88 20.29 -15.08
N ASN A 38 4.90 20.80 -15.81
CA ASN A 38 5.09 21.94 -16.72
C ASN A 38 5.47 23.22 -15.98
N GLU A 39 4.76 23.57 -14.89
CA GLU A 39 5.04 24.77 -14.11
C GLU A 39 6.45 24.73 -13.48
N VAL A 40 6.86 23.58 -12.94
CA VAL A 40 8.19 23.42 -12.39
C VAL A 40 9.27 23.50 -13.47
N GLN A 41 9.06 22.86 -14.62
CA GLN A 41 9.98 22.92 -15.75
C GLN A 41 10.13 24.34 -16.31
N ASP A 42 9.05 25.09 -16.39
CA ASP A 42 9.10 26.49 -16.87
C ASP A 42 9.95 27.36 -15.95
N VAL A 43 9.85 27.20 -14.63
CA VAL A 43 10.73 27.91 -13.68
C VAL A 43 12.20 27.55 -13.90
N TYR A 44 12.54 26.28 -14.11
CA TYR A 44 13.93 25.87 -14.36
C TYR A 44 14.44 26.34 -15.72
N ARG A 45 13.59 26.30 -16.76
CA ARG A 45 13.94 26.83 -18.10
C ARG A 45 14.25 28.32 -18.08
N LEU A 46 13.47 29.11 -17.31
CA LEU A 46 13.73 30.55 -17.13
C LEU A 46 15.11 30.81 -16.49
N GLN A 47 15.61 29.89 -15.68
CA GLN A 47 16.92 29.95 -15.08
C GLN A 47 18.03 29.33 -15.94
N GLY A 48 17.71 28.87 -17.16
CA GLY A 48 18.65 28.23 -18.07
C GLY A 48 19.07 26.81 -17.69
N VAL A 49 18.37 26.19 -16.74
CA VAL A 49 18.66 24.82 -16.26
C VAL A 49 17.80 23.82 -17.05
N LYS A 50 18.46 22.79 -17.57
CA LYS A 50 17.78 21.67 -18.27
C LYS A 50 17.74 20.45 -17.35
N ILE A 51 16.56 20.02 -16.97
CA ILE A 51 16.32 18.81 -16.17
C ILE A 51 15.36 17.91 -16.93
N ASN A 52 15.58 16.60 -16.87
CA ASN A 52 14.68 15.64 -17.50
C ASN A 52 13.37 15.55 -16.71
N ASP A 53 12.23 15.55 -17.39
CA ASP A 53 10.88 15.51 -16.81
C ASP A 53 10.68 14.32 -15.87
N LYS A 54 11.36 13.20 -16.13
CA LYS A 54 11.28 11.97 -15.30
C LYS A 54 11.58 12.21 -13.81
N HIS A 55 12.47 13.15 -13.50
CA HIS A 55 12.80 13.47 -12.10
C HIS A 55 11.61 14.11 -11.37
N PHE A 56 10.88 14.98 -12.06
CA PHE A 56 9.68 15.62 -11.50
C PHE A 56 8.50 14.65 -11.48
N GLU A 57 8.33 13.83 -12.50
CA GLU A 57 7.28 12.83 -12.57
C GLU A 57 7.34 11.84 -11.39
N ILE A 58 8.54 11.39 -11.02
CA ILE A 58 8.73 10.51 -9.85
C ILE A 58 8.30 11.22 -8.57
N ILE A 59 8.68 12.48 -8.38
CA ILE A 59 8.32 13.26 -7.19
C ILE A 59 6.81 13.48 -7.13
N VAL A 60 6.19 13.90 -8.22
CA VAL A 60 4.75 14.15 -8.30
C VAL A 60 3.95 12.84 -8.06
N ARG A 61 4.43 11.71 -8.58
CA ARG A 61 3.86 10.40 -8.27
C ARG A 61 3.85 10.11 -6.77
N GLN A 62 4.93 10.42 -6.04
CA GLN A 62 4.99 10.24 -4.59
C GLN A 62 4.06 11.20 -3.85
N MET A 63 3.89 12.43 -4.34
CA MET A 63 2.93 13.40 -3.78
C MET A 63 1.48 12.93 -3.89
N MET A 64 1.18 12.08 -4.87
CA MET A 64 -0.17 11.56 -5.16
C MET A 64 -0.34 10.09 -4.75
N ARG A 65 0.53 9.57 -3.89
CA ARG A 65 0.50 8.17 -3.45
C ARG A 65 -0.65 7.85 -2.49
N LYS A 66 -1.14 8.86 -1.75
CA LYS A 66 -2.16 8.69 -0.71
C LYS A 66 -3.55 9.02 -1.22
N VAL A 67 -4.52 8.31 -0.65
CA VAL A 67 -5.96 8.54 -0.83
C VAL A 67 -6.60 8.78 0.53
N GLN A 68 -7.67 9.55 0.55
CA GLN A 68 -8.50 9.77 1.74
C GLN A 68 -9.77 8.92 1.60
N ILE A 69 -10.08 8.16 2.63
CA ILE A 69 -11.29 7.34 2.68
C ILE A 69 -12.50 8.25 2.91
N ASN A 70 -13.52 8.13 2.06
CA ASN A 70 -14.80 8.83 2.23
C ASN A 70 -15.75 7.95 3.03
N GLU A 71 -16.08 6.78 2.49
CA GLU A 71 -16.93 5.79 3.11
C GLU A 71 -16.15 4.48 3.25
N PRO A 72 -15.96 3.97 4.47
CA PRO A 72 -15.17 2.77 4.69
C PRO A 72 -15.88 1.49 4.26
N GLY A 73 -17.22 1.52 4.06
CA GLY A 73 -17.98 0.32 3.77
C GLY A 73 -17.78 -0.78 4.81
N ASP A 74 -17.51 -1.99 4.36
CA ASP A 74 -17.22 -3.16 5.22
C ASP A 74 -15.72 -3.43 5.36
N THR A 75 -14.86 -2.46 4.99
CA THR A 75 -13.40 -2.57 5.14
C THR A 75 -12.95 -2.27 6.57
N THR A 76 -11.67 -2.48 6.84
CA THR A 76 -11.04 -2.17 8.14
C THR A 76 -10.66 -0.70 8.30
N PHE A 77 -10.89 0.13 7.27
CA PHE A 77 -10.54 1.55 7.28
C PHE A 77 -11.49 2.39 8.12
N LEU A 78 -10.99 3.54 8.56
CA LEU A 78 -11.79 4.57 9.22
C LEU A 78 -12.19 5.68 8.24
N GLU A 79 -13.29 6.37 8.54
CA GLU A 79 -13.68 7.56 7.79
C GLU A 79 -12.60 8.64 7.87
N GLN A 80 -12.35 9.32 6.75
CA GLN A 80 -11.33 10.37 6.60
C GLN A 80 -9.88 9.92 6.85
N GLU A 81 -9.64 8.63 6.98
CA GLU A 81 -8.29 8.10 7.11
C GLU A 81 -7.51 8.30 5.80
N VAL A 82 -6.21 8.64 5.94
CA VAL A 82 -5.30 8.80 4.80
C VAL A 82 -4.45 7.55 4.66
N VAL A 83 -4.70 6.79 3.60
CA VAL A 83 -4.10 5.47 3.35
C VAL A 83 -3.28 5.47 2.06
N ASP A 84 -2.36 4.53 1.90
CA ASP A 84 -1.70 4.29 0.62
C ASP A 84 -2.69 3.75 -0.40
N LYS A 85 -2.61 4.25 -1.63
CA LYS A 85 -3.48 3.82 -2.73
C LYS A 85 -3.39 2.32 -2.99
N LEU A 86 -2.20 1.71 -2.83
CA LEU A 86 -2.03 0.28 -2.99
C LEU A 86 -2.74 -0.51 -1.87
N ASP A 87 -2.53 -0.11 -0.61
CA ASP A 87 -3.18 -0.75 0.53
C ASP A 87 -4.71 -0.67 0.43
N PHE A 88 -5.23 0.47 -0.08
CA PHE A 88 -6.66 0.65 -0.37
C PHE A 88 -7.18 -0.34 -1.43
N VAL A 89 -6.44 -0.51 -2.53
CA VAL A 89 -6.82 -1.46 -3.59
C VAL A 89 -6.77 -2.89 -3.07
N GLU A 90 -5.70 -3.27 -2.37
CA GLU A 90 -5.54 -4.62 -1.80
C GLU A 90 -6.68 -4.96 -0.82
N GLU A 91 -7.09 -4.02 0.03
CA GLU A 91 -8.18 -4.26 0.97
C GLU A 91 -9.53 -4.40 0.25
N ASN A 92 -9.80 -3.57 -0.75
CA ASN A 92 -11.01 -3.71 -1.57
C ASN A 92 -11.02 -5.03 -2.36
N ASP A 93 -9.88 -5.45 -2.91
CA ASP A 93 -9.75 -6.74 -3.59
C ASP A 93 -9.95 -7.90 -2.61
N ARG A 94 -9.49 -7.75 -1.36
CA ARG A 94 -9.67 -8.76 -0.31
C ARG A 94 -11.14 -9.04 -0.02
N ILE A 95 -11.99 -8.02 -0.06
CA ILE A 95 -13.44 -8.18 0.21
C ILE A 95 -14.27 -8.38 -1.05
N TRP A 96 -13.71 -8.18 -2.23
CA TRP A 96 -14.39 -8.34 -3.50
C TRP A 96 -15.03 -9.74 -3.63
N GLY A 97 -16.32 -9.78 -3.97
CA GLY A 97 -17.07 -11.04 -4.12
C GLY A 97 -17.36 -11.78 -2.82
N LYS A 98 -17.02 -11.22 -1.65
CA LYS A 98 -17.39 -11.79 -0.36
C LYS A 98 -18.75 -11.30 0.11
N LYS A 99 -19.28 -11.97 1.11
CA LYS A 99 -20.57 -11.68 1.72
C LYS A 99 -20.38 -11.21 3.15
N TYR A 100 -21.15 -10.22 3.54
CA TYR A 100 -21.22 -9.71 4.90
C TYR A 100 -22.41 -10.34 5.62
N VAL A 101 -22.20 -10.86 6.81
CA VAL A 101 -23.23 -11.52 7.61
C VAL A 101 -24.06 -10.46 8.34
N GLU A 102 -25.32 -10.29 7.96
CA GLU A 102 -26.27 -9.40 8.64
C GLU A 102 -26.92 -10.08 9.85
N ASP A 103 -27.37 -11.32 9.66
CA ASP A 103 -27.94 -12.14 10.72
C ASP A 103 -27.31 -13.53 10.67
N GLN A 104 -26.79 -13.95 11.80
CA GLN A 104 -26.13 -15.26 11.92
C GLN A 104 -27.10 -16.44 11.96
N GLY A 105 -28.42 -16.18 12.13
CA GLY A 105 -29.41 -17.25 12.33
C GLY A 105 -29.03 -18.14 13.52
N ASP A 106 -29.08 -19.47 13.30
CA ASP A 106 -28.71 -20.48 14.27
C ASP A 106 -27.30 -21.05 14.05
N SER A 107 -26.43 -20.32 13.31
CA SER A 107 -25.04 -20.75 13.06
C SER A 107 -24.17 -20.53 14.30
N GLU A 108 -23.42 -21.56 14.70
CA GLU A 108 -22.41 -21.49 15.77
C GLU A 108 -21.04 -21.00 15.24
N THR A 109 -20.79 -21.13 13.94
CA THR A 109 -19.48 -20.87 13.31
C THR A 109 -19.35 -19.48 12.74
N LEU A 110 -20.48 -18.82 12.41
CA LEU A 110 -20.52 -17.49 11.80
C LEU A 110 -21.08 -16.49 12.80
N GLN A 111 -20.47 -15.31 12.82
CA GLN A 111 -20.89 -14.20 13.68
C GLN A 111 -21.39 -13.03 12.83
N ARG A 112 -22.32 -12.26 13.40
CA ARG A 112 -22.79 -11.01 12.78
C ARG A 112 -21.62 -10.05 12.56
N GLY A 113 -21.57 -9.42 11.38
CA GLY A 113 -20.48 -8.52 11.01
C GLY A 113 -19.26 -9.19 10.37
N GLN A 114 -19.26 -10.51 10.23
CA GLN A 114 -18.14 -11.24 9.63
C GLN A 114 -18.23 -11.23 8.12
N ILE A 115 -17.08 -11.05 7.44
CA ILE A 115 -16.94 -11.16 5.99
C ILE A 115 -16.54 -12.59 5.63
N ILE A 116 -17.35 -13.26 4.82
CA ILE A 116 -17.19 -14.67 4.45
C ILE A 116 -17.19 -14.86 2.93
N SER A 117 -16.59 -15.94 2.46
CA SER A 117 -16.69 -16.34 1.07
C SER A 117 -18.05 -16.97 0.77
N ALA A 118 -18.52 -16.83 -0.46
CA ALA A 118 -19.77 -17.45 -0.92
C ALA A 118 -19.77 -18.99 -0.76
N ARG A 119 -18.59 -19.63 -0.83
CA ARG A 119 -18.43 -21.05 -0.61
C ARG A 119 -18.71 -21.41 0.85
N LYS A 120 -18.06 -20.74 1.80
CA LYS A 120 -18.27 -20.98 3.25
C LYS A 120 -19.73 -20.78 3.65
N LEU A 121 -20.38 -19.74 3.13
CA LEU A 121 -21.80 -19.51 3.33
C LEU A 121 -22.68 -20.67 2.84
N ARG A 122 -22.39 -21.17 1.63
CA ARG A 122 -23.15 -22.28 1.04
C ARG A 122 -23.02 -23.57 1.84
N ASP A 123 -21.80 -23.87 2.29
CA ASP A 123 -21.51 -25.06 3.09
C ASP A 123 -22.24 -25.00 4.43
N GLU A 124 -22.17 -23.83 5.12
CA GLU A 124 -22.86 -23.60 6.38
C GLU A 124 -24.38 -23.67 6.23
N ASN A 125 -24.95 -22.95 5.28
CA ASN A 125 -26.39 -22.98 5.01
C ASN A 125 -26.88 -24.37 4.62
N SER A 126 -26.06 -25.17 3.95
CA SER A 126 -26.40 -26.56 3.65
C SER A 126 -26.46 -27.43 4.90
N THR A 127 -25.58 -27.18 5.86
CA THR A 127 -25.57 -27.87 7.16
C THR A 127 -26.76 -27.47 8.03
N LEU A 128 -27.05 -26.16 8.11
CA LEU A 128 -28.22 -25.64 8.85
C LEU A 128 -29.55 -26.16 8.24
N LYS A 129 -29.65 -26.19 6.90
CA LYS A 129 -30.84 -26.71 6.22
C LYS A 129 -31.08 -28.20 6.51
N ARG A 130 -30.00 -29.01 6.67
CA ARG A 130 -30.14 -30.43 7.03
C ARG A 130 -30.63 -30.64 8.47
N ARG A 131 -30.41 -29.62 9.32
CA ARG A 131 -30.80 -29.64 10.74
C ARG A 131 -32.12 -28.91 11.02
N ASP A 132 -32.82 -28.42 9.95
CA ASP A 132 -34.03 -27.59 10.04
C ASP A 132 -33.87 -26.31 10.90
N MET A 133 -32.67 -25.73 10.84
CA MET A 133 -32.28 -24.51 11.59
C MET A 133 -32.42 -23.26 10.71
N ARG A 134 -32.46 -22.08 11.33
CA ARG A 134 -32.54 -20.80 10.62
C ARG A 134 -31.26 -20.56 9.81
N LEU A 135 -31.43 -20.18 8.56
CA LEU A 135 -30.33 -19.89 7.65
C LEU A 135 -29.69 -18.54 7.96
N VAL A 136 -28.40 -18.43 7.65
CA VAL A 136 -27.64 -17.19 7.74
C VAL A 136 -28.10 -16.22 6.65
N GLN A 137 -28.44 -14.98 7.04
CA GLN A 137 -28.77 -13.90 6.10
C GLN A 137 -27.53 -13.05 5.85
N VAL A 138 -27.28 -12.77 4.59
CA VAL A 138 -26.09 -12.05 4.14
C VAL A 138 -26.43 -11.04 3.06
N ARG A 139 -25.63 -9.99 2.98
CA ARG A 139 -25.57 -9.07 1.84
C ARG A 139 -24.22 -9.12 1.16
N ASP A 140 -24.10 -8.50 0.01
CA ASP A 140 -22.78 -8.31 -0.61
C ASP A 140 -21.94 -7.35 0.21
N ALA A 141 -20.65 -7.67 0.37
CA ALA A 141 -19.73 -6.78 1.06
C ALA A 141 -19.54 -5.49 0.25
N MET A 142 -19.65 -4.35 0.92
CA MET A 142 -19.48 -3.02 0.32
C MET A 142 -18.02 -2.60 0.35
N PRO A 143 -17.38 -2.30 -0.81
CA PRO A 143 -16.03 -1.78 -0.85
C PRO A 143 -15.97 -0.35 -0.29
N ALA A 144 -14.79 0.04 0.18
CA ALA A 144 -14.54 1.42 0.57
C ALA A 144 -14.48 2.35 -0.65
N THR A 145 -14.92 3.59 -0.47
CA THR A 145 -14.75 4.67 -1.45
C THR A 145 -13.68 5.65 -1.00
N SER A 146 -12.92 6.20 -1.93
CA SER A 146 -11.83 7.13 -1.62
C SER A 146 -11.74 8.29 -2.60
N THR A 147 -11.15 9.38 -2.13
CA THR A 147 -10.79 10.53 -2.95
C THR A 147 -9.28 10.65 -3.03
N GLN A 148 -8.75 10.87 -4.23
CA GLN A 148 -7.33 11.11 -4.44
C GLN A 148 -6.95 12.44 -3.79
N ILE A 149 -5.87 12.45 -3.00
CA ILE A 149 -5.31 13.66 -2.41
C ILE A 149 -3.95 14.00 -3.00
N LEU A 150 -3.63 15.28 -3.02
CA LEU A 150 -2.31 15.79 -3.36
C LEU A 150 -1.64 16.27 -2.07
N GLN A 151 -0.47 15.72 -1.75
CA GLN A 151 0.32 16.12 -0.60
C GLN A 151 1.51 16.96 -1.02
N GLY A 152 1.89 17.94 -0.20
CA GLY A 152 3.15 18.66 -0.39
C GLY A 152 4.37 17.75 -0.23
N ILE A 153 5.49 18.10 -0.85
CA ILE A 153 6.72 17.30 -0.90
C ILE A 153 7.19 16.89 0.51
N THR A 154 7.21 17.80 1.46
CA THR A 154 7.65 17.54 2.84
C THR A 154 6.75 16.51 3.52
N ARG A 155 5.43 16.67 3.39
CA ARG A 155 4.46 15.74 3.98
C ARG A 155 4.55 14.35 3.34
N ALA A 156 4.71 14.29 2.03
CA ALA A 156 4.90 13.03 1.31
C ALA A 156 6.18 12.31 1.75
N ALA A 157 7.27 13.04 2.01
CA ALA A 157 8.53 12.49 2.49
C ALA A 157 8.47 11.97 3.93
N LEU A 158 7.67 12.61 4.81
CA LEU A 158 7.51 12.21 6.21
C LEU A 158 6.49 11.08 6.41
N GLN A 159 5.51 10.95 5.53
CA GLN A 159 4.46 9.93 5.60
C GLN A 159 4.78 8.67 4.78
N THR A 160 6.03 8.28 4.73
CA THR A 160 6.48 7.02 4.12
C THR A 160 6.19 5.82 5.03
N LYS A 161 6.15 4.60 4.46
CA LYS A 161 6.01 3.36 5.26
C LYS A 161 7.17 3.18 6.23
N SER A 162 8.39 3.54 5.81
CA SER A 162 9.60 3.48 6.64
C SER A 162 9.70 4.71 7.53
N PHE A 163 9.66 4.51 8.83
CA PHE A 163 9.89 5.58 9.80
C PHE A 163 11.37 5.98 9.88
N MET A 164 12.30 5.06 9.58
CA MET A 164 13.73 5.37 9.53
C MET A 164 14.07 6.35 8.41
N SER A 165 13.50 6.14 7.23
CA SER A 165 13.64 7.05 6.10
C SER A 165 13.08 8.44 6.42
N ALA A 166 11.90 8.51 7.03
CA ALA A 166 11.29 9.76 7.45
C ALA A 166 12.13 10.48 8.51
N ALA A 167 12.62 9.77 9.54
CA ALA A 167 13.47 10.32 10.59
C ALA A 167 14.79 10.87 10.08
N SER A 168 15.36 10.26 9.04
CA SER A 168 16.60 10.74 8.42
C SER A 168 16.43 12.04 7.62
N PHE A 169 15.19 12.38 7.25
CA PHE A 169 14.90 13.57 6.45
C PHE A 169 14.68 14.81 7.33
N GLN A 170 13.73 14.75 8.26
CA GLN A 170 13.37 15.88 9.12
C GLN A 170 12.64 15.40 10.38
N GLU A 171 12.61 16.22 11.44
CA GLU A 171 11.90 15.96 12.69
C GLU A 171 12.27 14.60 13.35
N THR A 172 13.55 14.24 13.36
CA THR A 172 14.06 12.94 13.79
C THR A 172 13.49 12.46 15.13
N THR A 173 13.55 13.31 16.16
CA THR A 173 13.06 12.98 17.51
C THR A 173 11.58 12.72 17.56
N LYS A 174 10.78 13.53 16.86
CA LYS A 174 9.32 13.38 16.81
C LYS A 174 8.92 12.09 16.11
N VAL A 175 9.52 11.83 14.94
CA VAL A 175 9.22 10.61 14.15
C VAL A 175 9.60 9.37 14.92
N LEU A 176 10.77 9.33 15.57
CA LEU A 176 11.20 8.19 16.38
C LEU A 176 10.31 7.97 17.60
N ASN A 177 9.91 9.04 18.29
CA ASN A 177 9.00 8.95 19.43
C ASN A 177 7.63 8.40 19.00
N GLU A 178 7.04 8.89 17.91
CA GLU A 178 5.78 8.37 17.38
C GLU A 178 5.89 6.92 16.95
N ALA A 179 6.99 6.53 16.32
CA ALA A 179 7.23 5.15 15.93
C ALA A 179 7.35 4.21 17.14
N ALA A 180 8.04 4.66 18.19
CA ALA A 180 8.20 3.91 19.44
C ALA A 180 6.86 3.74 20.18
N ILE A 181 6.07 4.82 20.30
CA ILE A 181 4.75 4.77 20.96
C ILE A 181 3.80 3.82 20.24
N ARG A 182 3.83 3.82 18.89
CA ARG A 182 2.96 2.96 18.06
C ARG A 182 3.51 1.56 17.85
N GLY A 183 4.71 1.24 18.32
CA GLY A 183 5.36 -0.04 18.07
C GLY A 183 5.56 -0.36 16.60
N LYS A 184 5.87 0.66 15.76
CA LYS A 184 6.05 0.47 14.33
C LYS A 184 7.27 -0.39 14.03
N VAL A 185 7.13 -1.30 13.08
CA VAL A 185 8.22 -2.11 12.52
C VAL A 185 8.53 -1.61 11.12
N ASP A 186 9.80 -1.37 10.83
CA ASP A 186 10.27 -0.96 9.51
C ASP A 186 10.57 -2.21 8.65
N PRO A 187 10.00 -2.33 7.45
CA PRO A 187 10.22 -3.50 6.60
C PRO A 187 11.62 -3.54 5.96
N LEU A 188 12.38 -2.44 6.02
CA LEU A 188 13.72 -2.29 5.41
C LEU A 188 13.73 -2.57 3.90
N ASP A 189 12.72 -2.11 3.20
CA ASP A 189 12.59 -2.31 1.74
C ASP A 189 13.31 -1.23 0.92
N GLY A 190 13.59 -0.08 1.51
CA GLY A 190 14.26 1.05 0.86
C GLY A 190 15.78 1.00 0.99
N MET A 191 16.44 1.87 0.23
CA MET A 191 17.91 1.98 0.30
C MET A 191 18.37 2.71 1.57
N LYS A 192 17.69 3.79 1.97
CA LYS A 192 18.08 4.63 3.12
C LYS A 192 18.12 3.84 4.43
N GLU A 193 17.09 3.06 4.67
CA GLU A 193 16.92 2.26 5.88
C GLU A 193 18.04 1.24 6.02
N ASN A 194 18.35 0.52 4.93
CA ASN A 194 19.41 -0.47 4.92
C ASN A 194 20.79 0.16 5.12
N VAL A 195 21.06 1.31 4.49
CA VAL A 195 22.31 2.05 4.70
C VAL A 195 22.46 2.52 6.14
N ILE A 196 21.39 3.01 6.77
CA ILE A 196 21.42 3.45 8.17
C ILE A 196 21.70 2.29 9.12
N CYS A 197 21.10 1.11 8.84
CA CYS A 197 21.32 -0.11 9.62
C CYS A 197 22.66 -0.82 9.32
N GLY A 198 23.39 -0.40 8.30
CA GLY A 198 24.62 -1.06 7.87
C GLY A 198 24.38 -2.37 7.09
N HIS A 199 23.17 -2.58 6.58
CA HIS A 199 22.84 -3.71 5.72
C HIS A 199 23.17 -3.41 4.25
N LEU A 200 23.29 -4.48 3.45
CA LEU A 200 23.39 -4.35 2.01
C LEU A 200 22.09 -3.74 1.46
N ILE A 201 22.20 -2.89 0.45
CA ILE A 201 21.03 -2.33 -0.22
C ILE A 201 20.23 -3.43 -0.91
N PRO A 202 18.90 -3.33 -1.00
CA PRO A 202 18.06 -4.37 -1.62
C PRO A 202 18.12 -4.29 -3.16
N ALA A 203 19.35 -4.41 -3.71
CA ALA A 203 19.65 -4.40 -5.13
C ALA A 203 20.89 -5.23 -5.41
N GLY A 204 20.93 -5.89 -6.56
CA GLY A 204 22.03 -6.75 -6.96
C GLY A 204 22.25 -7.90 -5.97
N THR A 205 23.46 -8.06 -5.45
CA THR A 205 23.84 -9.12 -4.49
C THR A 205 23.19 -8.95 -3.10
N GLY A 206 22.62 -7.79 -2.77
CA GLY A 206 21.93 -7.53 -1.51
C GLY A 206 20.45 -7.92 -1.53
N LEU A 207 19.92 -8.47 -2.60
CA LEU A 207 18.56 -9.01 -2.64
C LEU A 207 18.46 -10.25 -1.76
N ARG A 208 17.43 -10.31 -0.90
CA ARG A 208 17.18 -11.44 0.02
C ARG A 208 17.10 -12.80 -0.68
N GLU A 209 16.76 -12.82 -1.95
CA GLU A 209 16.72 -14.03 -2.77
C GLU A 209 18.10 -14.64 -2.96
N PHE A 210 19.15 -13.80 -3.00
CA PHE A 210 20.53 -14.23 -3.18
C PHE A 210 21.22 -14.67 -1.89
N ASP A 211 20.73 -14.31 -0.71
CA ASP A 211 21.30 -14.72 0.59
C ASP A 211 21.34 -16.24 0.75
N LYS A 212 20.43 -16.95 0.09
CA LYS A 212 20.32 -18.41 0.13
C LYS A 212 21.01 -19.10 -1.04
N LEU A 213 21.57 -18.35 -1.98
CA LEU A 213 22.26 -18.89 -3.14
C LEU A 213 23.71 -19.24 -2.76
N VAL A 214 23.98 -20.52 -2.71
CA VAL A 214 25.35 -21.05 -2.57
C VAL A 214 25.87 -21.36 -3.97
N VAL A 215 26.84 -20.57 -4.44
CA VAL A 215 27.54 -20.83 -5.69
C VAL A 215 28.65 -21.82 -5.40
N GLY A 216 28.53 -23.04 -5.91
CA GLY A 216 29.51 -24.10 -5.73
C GLY A 216 29.48 -25.09 -6.89
N SER A 217 30.43 -26.01 -6.91
CA SER A 217 30.38 -27.11 -7.84
C SER A 217 29.29 -28.11 -7.46
N ARG A 218 28.89 -28.96 -8.41
CA ARG A 218 27.93 -30.03 -8.13
C ARG A 218 28.42 -30.98 -7.06
N GLU A 219 29.71 -31.21 -6.98
CA GLU A 219 30.38 -32.04 -5.97
C GLU A 219 30.27 -31.41 -4.55
N ASP A 220 30.40 -30.08 -4.45
CA ASP A 220 30.25 -29.37 -3.19
C ASP A 220 28.80 -29.42 -2.69
N TYR A 221 27.84 -29.33 -3.61
CA TYR A 221 26.40 -29.47 -3.27
C TYR A 221 26.09 -30.89 -2.75
N GLU A 222 26.60 -31.92 -3.42
CA GLU A 222 26.44 -33.31 -2.99
C GLU A 222 27.06 -33.57 -1.61
N ARG A 223 28.25 -33.00 -1.32
CA ARG A 223 28.90 -33.04 -0.01
C ARG A 223 28.07 -32.32 1.09
N LEU A 224 27.51 -31.15 0.77
CA LEU A 224 26.65 -30.42 1.69
C LEU A 224 25.32 -31.17 2.00
N GLN A 225 24.75 -31.84 1.00
CA GLN A 225 23.57 -32.67 1.20
C GLN A 225 23.89 -33.93 2.04
N ALA A 226 25.03 -34.56 1.82
CA ALA A 226 25.45 -35.70 2.60
C ALA A 226 25.69 -35.33 4.07
N ASN A 227 26.33 -34.18 4.31
CA ASN A 227 26.52 -33.66 5.67
C ASN A 227 25.22 -33.30 6.37
N LYS A 228 24.24 -32.73 5.67
CA LYS A 228 22.90 -32.47 6.24
C LYS A 228 22.15 -33.75 6.63
N LYS A 229 22.22 -34.79 5.83
CA LYS A 229 21.62 -36.08 6.16
C LYS A 229 22.27 -36.70 7.40
N ASN A 230 23.60 -36.65 7.51
CA ASN A 230 24.31 -37.15 8.66
C ASN A 230 23.95 -36.41 9.96
N VAL A 231 23.72 -35.08 9.90
CA VAL A 231 23.31 -34.28 11.07
C VAL A 231 21.89 -34.63 11.51
N ILE A 232 20.98 -34.90 10.58
CA ILE A 232 19.59 -35.31 10.90
C ILE A 232 19.58 -36.69 11.52
N ASP A 233 20.36 -37.65 11.00
CA ASP A 233 20.47 -39.00 11.60
C ASP A 233 21.08 -39.02 13.02
N PHE A 234 21.95 -38.06 13.33
CA PHE A 234 22.49 -37.93 14.71
C PHE A 234 21.46 -37.33 15.66
N SER A 235 20.63 -36.39 15.25
CA SER A 235 19.60 -35.78 16.09
C SER A 235 18.42 -36.72 16.38
N GLU A 236 18.12 -37.67 15.50
CA GLU A 236 17.11 -38.69 15.75
C GLU A 236 17.57 -39.81 16.72
N LYS A 237 18.88 -40.06 16.77
CA LYS A 237 19.45 -41.07 17.68
C LYS A 237 19.64 -40.58 19.13
N GLU A 238 19.77 -39.28 19.34
CA GLU A 238 19.82 -38.69 20.73
C GLU A 238 18.44 -38.46 21.34
N GLY A 239 17.36 -38.64 20.59
CA GLY A 239 15.98 -38.54 21.08
C GLY A 239 15.35 -39.87 21.52
N GLU A 240 16.05 -41.02 21.37
CA GLU A 240 15.58 -42.36 21.73
C GLU A 240 16.31 -42.96 22.97
N GLU A 241 17.17 -42.22 23.65
CA GLU A 241 17.68 -42.53 24.98
C GLU A 241 17.02 -41.59 26.04
#